data_502edfc9ed7fe72d88c12b293448d35b
#
_entry.id   502edfc9ed7fe72d88c12b293448d35b
#
_cell.length_a   1.000
_cell.length_b   1.000
_cell.length_c   1.000
_cell.angle_alpha   90.00
_cell.angle_beta   90.00
_cell.angle_gamma   90.00
#
_symmetry.space_group_name_H-M   'P 1'
#
loop_
_entity.id
_entity.type
_entity.pdbx_description
1 polymer ?
#
loop_
_entity_poly.entity_id
_entity_poly.type
_entity_poly.pdbx_seq_one_letter_code
_entity_poly.pdbx_strand_id
1 'polypeptide(L)'
;MKIESVEKTAKVIAALLKEKFPDVHFHVEAEYPNGTDRVVVRYTDGPSPVLVHYYIDKFQTMHPLNGDLVFLTLDPSILGCSGTSLVCCDWRLSPAVESMVRKAYEAEFHEPYQYNGHGFFDITSY
;
A
#
# COMPACT_ATOMS: atom_id res chain seq x y z
N MET A 1 -4.77 20.21 -0.86
CA MET A 1 -3.34 19.79 -0.87
C MET A 1 -2.74 20.02 -2.24
N LYS A 2 -1.51 20.47 -2.28
CA LYS A 2 -0.83 20.69 -3.57
C LYS A 2 -0.32 19.37 -4.13
N ILE A 3 -0.39 19.22 -5.46
CA ILE A 3 0.10 18.04 -6.17
C ILE A 3 1.55 17.75 -5.85
N GLU A 4 2.40 18.78 -5.82
CA GLU A 4 3.82 18.66 -5.50
C GLU A 4 4.07 18.04 -4.13
N SER A 5 3.21 18.33 -3.14
CA SER A 5 3.33 17.78 -1.79
C SER A 5 3.07 16.28 -1.76
N VAL A 6 2.11 15.80 -2.56
CA VAL A 6 1.80 14.38 -2.65
C VAL A 6 2.89 13.63 -3.40
N GLU A 7 3.43 14.21 -4.46
CA GLU A 7 4.55 13.62 -5.20
C GLU A 7 5.80 13.51 -4.33
N LYS A 8 6.05 14.52 -3.49
CA LYS A 8 7.15 14.46 -2.53
C LYS A 8 6.93 13.35 -1.51
N THR A 9 5.70 13.19 -1.02
CA THR A 9 5.34 12.11 -0.11
C THR A 9 5.58 10.75 -0.76
N ALA A 10 5.21 10.58 -2.03
CA ALA A 10 5.46 9.36 -2.77
C ALA A 10 6.96 9.04 -2.84
N LYS A 11 7.81 10.03 -3.06
CA LYS A 11 9.26 9.84 -3.09
C LYS A 11 9.81 9.44 -1.73
N VAL A 12 9.31 10.03 -0.65
CA VAL A 12 9.71 9.66 0.72
C VAL A 12 9.32 8.23 1.02
N ILE A 13 8.11 7.83 0.66
CA ILE A 13 7.63 6.46 0.83
C ILE A 13 8.50 5.48 0.02
N ALA A 14 8.80 5.80 -1.22
CA ALA A 14 9.66 4.95 -2.06
C ALA A 14 11.04 4.74 -1.44
N ALA A 15 11.65 5.80 -0.92
CA ALA A 15 12.95 5.71 -0.27
C ALA A 15 12.89 4.85 1.00
N LEU A 16 11.85 5.01 1.81
CA LEU A 16 11.65 4.21 3.01
C LEU A 16 11.50 2.73 2.69
N LEU A 17 10.68 2.40 1.70
CA LEU A 17 10.44 1.01 1.31
C LEU A 17 11.70 0.37 0.74
N LYS A 18 12.50 1.12 -0.01
CA LYS A 18 13.78 0.62 -0.53
C LYS A 18 14.75 0.31 0.62
N GLU A 19 14.73 1.12 1.66
CA GLU A 19 15.57 0.90 2.85
C GLU A 19 15.12 -0.36 3.61
N LYS A 20 13.82 -0.54 3.80
CA LYS A 20 13.29 -1.66 4.60
C LYS A 20 13.23 -2.97 3.83
N PHE A 21 13.05 -2.93 2.52
CA PHE A 21 12.92 -4.11 1.66
C PHE A 21 13.83 -3.96 0.43
N PRO A 22 15.16 -4.00 0.60
CA PRO A 22 16.08 -3.68 -0.50
C PRO A 22 16.01 -4.63 -1.69
N ASP A 23 15.49 -5.85 -1.50
CA ASP A 23 15.39 -6.84 -2.57
C ASP A 23 14.05 -6.80 -3.31
N VAL A 24 13.14 -5.92 -2.91
CA VAL A 24 11.82 -5.78 -3.52
C VAL A 24 11.80 -4.54 -4.40
N HIS A 25 11.28 -4.70 -5.62
CA HIS A 25 11.10 -3.57 -6.52
C HIS A 25 9.70 -2.99 -6.34
N PHE A 26 9.63 -1.79 -5.77
CA PHE A 26 8.38 -1.07 -5.57
C PHE A 26 8.21 0.01 -6.62
N HIS A 27 7.01 0.10 -7.18
CA HIS A 27 6.60 1.23 -7.99
C HIS A 27 5.64 2.08 -7.17
N VAL A 28 6.07 3.29 -6.79
CA VAL A 28 5.31 4.17 -5.91
C VAL A 28 4.86 5.39 -6.71
N GLU A 29 3.57 5.65 -6.73
CA GLU A 29 2.99 6.66 -7.59
C GLU A 29 1.91 7.46 -6.86
N ALA A 30 1.92 8.78 -7.08
CA ALA A 30 0.87 9.67 -6.61
C ALA A 30 -0.27 9.66 -7.62
N GLU A 31 -1.51 9.54 -7.15
CA GLU A 31 -2.71 9.52 -7.97
C GLU A 31 -3.77 10.47 -7.40
N TYR A 32 -4.66 10.95 -8.25
CA TYR A 32 -5.67 11.95 -7.87
C TYR A 32 -7.07 11.56 -8.35
N PRO A 33 -7.59 10.37 -7.99
CA PRO A 33 -8.91 9.96 -8.45
C PRO A 33 -10.00 10.82 -7.79
N ASN A 34 -10.88 11.38 -8.62
CA ASN A 34 -12.02 12.17 -8.14
C ASN A 34 -11.64 13.30 -7.19
N GLY A 35 -10.47 13.92 -7.39
CA GLY A 35 -10.02 15.03 -6.57
C GLY A 35 -9.43 14.66 -5.22
N THR A 36 -9.38 13.38 -4.90
CA THR A 36 -8.76 12.89 -3.67
C THR A 36 -7.34 12.40 -3.99
N ASP A 37 -6.36 12.85 -3.21
CA ASP A 37 -5.00 12.43 -3.40
C ASP A 37 -4.73 11.09 -2.72
N ARG A 38 -3.93 10.26 -3.37
CA ARG A 38 -3.47 9.01 -2.76
C ARG A 38 -2.09 8.63 -3.30
N VAL A 39 -1.38 7.81 -2.54
CA VAL A 39 -0.15 7.17 -2.99
C VAL A 39 -0.41 5.69 -3.12
N VAL A 40 -0.11 5.13 -4.29
CA VAL A 40 -0.28 3.71 -4.58
C VAL A 40 1.09 3.06 -4.66
N VAL A 41 1.27 1.98 -3.91
CA VAL A 41 2.50 1.18 -3.89
C VAL A 41 2.23 -0.12 -4.63
N ARG A 42 2.86 -0.29 -5.79
CA ARG A 42 2.70 -1.50 -6.62
C ARG A 42 3.94 -2.36 -6.52
N TYR A 43 3.74 -3.64 -6.30
CA TYR A 43 4.85 -4.60 -6.30
C TYR A 43 4.35 -6.01 -6.56
N THR A 44 5.27 -6.87 -6.98
CA THR A 44 4.98 -8.28 -7.27
C THR A 44 5.75 -9.14 -6.28
N ASP A 45 5.06 -10.12 -5.69
CA ASP A 45 5.62 -10.99 -4.65
C ASP A 45 6.10 -10.17 -3.43
N GLY A 46 7.12 -10.62 -2.72
CA GLY A 46 7.67 -9.86 -1.59
C GLY A 46 6.80 -9.90 -0.34
N PRO A 47 6.91 -8.90 0.54
CA PRO A 47 6.23 -8.89 1.82
C PRO A 47 4.71 -8.72 1.66
N SER A 48 3.96 -9.16 2.69
CA SER A 48 2.51 -8.96 2.67
C SER A 48 2.16 -7.47 2.72
N PRO A 49 1.00 -7.07 2.17
CA PRO A 49 0.55 -5.68 2.27
C PRO A 49 0.44 -5.18 3.71
N VAL A 50 0.07 -6.03 4.65
CA VAL A 50 -0.01 -5.65 6.06
C VAL A 50 1.34 -5.18 6.58
N LEU A 51 2.42 -5.88 6.23
CA LEU A 51 3.77 -5.49 6.64
C LEU A 51 4.20 -4.19 5.96
N VAL A 52 3.90 -4.03 4.68
CA VAL A 52 4.21 -2.78 3.96
C VAL A 52 3.45 -1.61 4.60
N HIS A 53 2.16 -1.78 4.88
CA HIS A 53 1.35 -0.75 5.54
C HIS A 53 1.86 -0.38 6.93
N TYR A 54 2.47 -1.32 7.63
CA TYR A 54 3.11 -1.01 8.92
C TYR A 54 4.07 0.17 8.81
N TYR A 55 4.78 0.28 7.68
CA TYR A 55 5.74 1.35 7.46
C TYR A 55 5.12 2.60 6.84
N ILE A 56 4.06 2.47 6.03
CA ILE A 56 3.56 3.59 5.24
C ILE A 56 2.28 4.23 5.76
N ASP A 57 1.57 3.61 6.70
CA ASP A 57 0.31 4.15 7.24
C ASP A 57 0.48 5.51 7.90
N LYS A 58 1.65 5.78 8.46
CA LYS A 58 1.91 7.08 9.10
C LYS A 58 1.88 8.26 8.13
N PHE A 59 1.91 8.00 6.82
CA PHE A 59 1.81 9.05 5.81
C PHE A 59 0.37 9.36 5.42
N GLN A 60 -0.57 8.56 5.88
CA GLN A 60 -1.99 8.75 5.57
C GLN A 60 -2.63 9.73 6.53
N THR A 61 -3.36 10.72 5.98
CA THR A 61 -4.00 11.76 6.78
C THR A 61 -5.49 11.54 6.99
N MET A 62 -6.15 10.71 6.17
CA MET A 62 -7.56 10.37 6.35
C MET A 62 -7.68 8.96 6.90
N HIS A 63 -8.42 8.80 8.00
CA HIS A 63 -8.57 7.52 8.68
C HIS A 63 -10.03 7.22 8.95
N PRO A 64 -10.46 5.95 8.88
CA PRO A 64 -11.84 5.60 9.20
C PRO A 64 -12.08 5.74 10.71
N LEU A 65 -13.23 6.36 11.05
CA LEU A 65 -13.67 6.49 12.42
C LEU A 65 -15.20 6.40 12.43
N ASN A 66 -15.76 5.39 13.10
CA ASN A 66 -17.21 5.19 13.18
C ASN A 66 -17.90 5.14 11.81
N GLY A 67 -17.22 4.58 10.80
CA GLY A 67 -17.75 4.49 9.43
C GLY A 67 -17.47 5.68 8.55
N ASP A 68 -16.96 6.78 9.09
CA ASP A 68 -16.59 7.98 8.33
C ASP A 68 -15.07 8.09 8.22
N LEU A 69 -14.60 8.79 7.17
CA LEU A 69 -13.19 9.14 7.05
C LEU A 69 -12.96 10.48 7.75
N VAL A 70 -12.00 10.48 8.66
CA VAL A 70 -11.63 11.67 9.42
C VAL A 70 -10.24 12.12 9.00
N PHE A 71 -10.10 13.41 8.71
CA PHE A 71 -8.82 13.99 8.33
C PHE A 71 -7.96 14.20 9.58
N LEU A 72 -6.79 13.57 9.62
CA LEU A 72 -5.82 13.74 10.69
C LEU A 72 -4.60 14.48 10.16
N THR A 73 -4.08 15.40 10.98
CA THR A 73 -2.90 16.17 10.61
C THR A 73 -1.62 15.40 10.97
N LEU A 74 -0.74 15.24 9.98
CA LEU A 74 0.61 14.73 10.21
C LEU A 74 1.52 15.88 10.63
N ASP A 75 2.57 15.55 11.36
CA ASP A 75 3.65 16.48 11.64
C ASP A 75 4.69 16.37 10.52
N PRO A 76 4.73 17.34 9.57
CA PRO A 76 5.66 17.26 8.45
C PRO A 76 7.14 17.29 8.86
N SER A 77 7.45 17.85 10.02
CA SER A 77 8.83 17.94 10.49
C SER A 77 9.38 16.55 10.85
N ILE A 78 8.52 15.63 11.29
CA ILE A 78 8.92 14.27 11.60
C ILE A 78 9.11 13.44 10.33
N LEU A 79 8.20 13.59 9.36
CA LEU A 79 8.19 12.77 8.16
C LEU A 79 8.95 13.40 6.98
N GLY A 80 9.25 14.69 7.05
CA GLY A 80 9.89 15.41 5.96
C GLY A 80 8.98 15.64 4.75
N CYS A 81 7.67 15.47 4.91
CA CYS A 81 6.67 15.65 3.84
C CYS A 81 5.31 15.95 4.45
N SER A 82 4.34 16.33 3.61
CA SER A 82 2.99 16.67 4.07
C SER A 82 2.04 15.49 4.17
N GLY A 83 2.45 14.30 3.71
CA GLY A 83 1.60 13.12 3.70
C GLY A 83 0.63 13.11 2.51
N THR A 84 -0.29 12.18 2.55
CA THR A 84 -1.31 11.98 1.52
C THR A 84 -2.62 11.59 2.18
N SER A 85 -3.75 11.84 1.53
CA SER A 85 -5.05 11.47 2.10
C SER A 85 -5.15 9.97 2.30
N LEU A 86 -4.75 9.17 1.30
CA LEU A 86 -4.83 7.70 1.35
C LEU A 86 -3.53 7.07 0.89
N VAL A 87 -3.19 5.92 1.45
CA VAL A 87 -2.12 5.05 0.96
C VAL A 87 -2.72 3.69 0.64
N CYS A 88 -2.30 3.10 -0.49
CA CYS A 88 -2.82 1.82 -0.96
C CYS A 88 -1.68 0.92 -1.43
N CYS A 89 -1.86 -0.39 -1.31
CA CYS A 89 -0.97 -1.37 -1.93
C CYS A 89 -1.69 -2.10 -3.06
N ASP A 90 -1.06 -2.15 -4.23
CA ASP A 90 -1.46 -3.00 -5.33
C ASP A 90 -0.44 -4.13 -5.41
N TRP A 91 -0.73 -5.22 -4.71
CA TRP A 91 0.15 -6.37 -4.56
C TRP A 91 -0.28 -7.49 -5.50
N ARG A 92 0.69 -8.04 -6.22
CA ARG A 92 0.42 -9.13 -7.17
C ARG A 92 1.38 -10.29 -6.93
N LEU A 93 0.92 -11.49 -7.27
CA LEU A 93 1.74 -12.69 -7.21
C LEU A 93 2.22 -13.04 -8.62
N SER A 94 3.50 -13.41 -8.75
CA SER A 94 4.01 -14.00 -9.97
C SER A 94 3.38 -15.38 -10.17
N PRO A 95 3.34 -15.91 -11.42
CA PRO A 95 2.78 -17.25 -11.64
C PRO A 95 3.44 -18.34 -10.81
N ALA A 96 4.75 -18.25 -10.59
CA ALA A 96 5.48 -19.24 -9.81
C ALA A 96 5.05 -19.21 -8.33
N VAL A 97 4.96 -18.02 -7.73
CA VAL A 97 4.55 -17.87 -6.33
C VAL A 97 3.07 -18.20 -6.19
N GLU A 98 2.21 -17.79 -7.11
CA GLU A 98 0.79 -18.14 -7.08
C GLU A 98 0.60 -19.67 -7.06
N SER A 99 1.38 -20.41 -7.87
CA SER A 99 1.31 -21.86 -7.88
C SER A 99 1.67 -22.46 -6.52
N MET A 100 2.69 -21.92 -5.87
CA MET A 100 3.09 -22.38 -4.53
C MET A 100 1.99 -22.09 -3.49
N VAL A 101 1.40 -20.91 -3.53
CA VAL A 101 0.33 -20.52 -2.61
C VAL A 101 -0.89 -21.39 -2.85
N ARG A 102 -1.26 -21.64 -4.09
CA ARG A 102 -2.38 -22.51 -4.45
C ARG A 102 -2.22 -23.92 -3.88
N LYS A 103 -1.05 -24.52 -4.07
CA LYS A 103 -0.78 -25.87 -3.55
C LYS A 103 -0.85 -25.91 -2.03
N ALA A 104 -0.27 -24.92 -1.37
CA ALA A 104 -0.30 -24.85 0.10
C ALA A 104 -1.73 -24.67 0.61
N TYR A 105 -2.52 -23.81 -0.01
CA TYR A 105 -3.90 -23.55 0.37
C TYR A 105 -4.76 -24.81 0.20
N GLU A 106 -4.68 -25.46 -0.96
CA GLU A 106 -5.48 -26.64 -1.26
C GLU A 106 -5.11 -27.83 -0.36
N ALA A 107 -3.85 -27.94 0.03
CA ALA A 107 -3.40 -28.97 0.97
C ALA A 107 -3.92 -28.70 2.39
N GLU A 108 -3.99 -27.44 2.82
CA GLU A 108 -4.43 -27.04 4.16
C GLU A 108 -5.96 -27.10 4.31
N PHE A 109 -6.68 -26.55 3.33
CA PHE A 109 -8.14 -26.33 3.46
C PHE A 109 -9.00 -27.32 2.67
N HIS A 110 -8.38 -28.15 1.83
CA HIS A 110 -9.06 -29.16 1.00
C HIS A 110 -10.17 -28.57 0.12
N GLU A 111 -9.97 -27.34 -0.35
CA GLU A 111 -10.90 -26.66 -1.24
C GLU A 111 -10.12 -25.90 -2.31
N PRO A 112 -10.75 -25.60 -3.48
CA PRO A 112 -10.06 -24.90 -4.56
C PRO A 112 -9.63 -23.49 -4.15
N TYR A 113 -8.40 -23.14 -4.49
CA TYR A 113 -7.90 -21.78 -4.31
C TYR A 113 -8.43 -20.89 -5.43
N GLN A 114 -8.96 -19.72 -5.06
CA GLN A 114 -9.45 -18.74 -6.02
C GLN A 114 -8.63 -17.46 -5.90
N TYR A 115 -7.95 -17.12 -7.00
CA TYR A 115 -7.15 -15.91 -7.10
C TYR A 115 -7.35 -15.32 -8.50
N ASN A 116 -7.80 -14.08 -8.56
CA ASN A 116 -8.16 -13.42 -9.82
C ASN A 116 -7.02 -12.63 -10.47
N GLY A 117 -5.79 -12.79 -10.00
CA GLY A 117 -4.62 -12.11 -10.56
C GLY A 117 -4.37 -10.72 -10.01
N HIS A 118 -5.24 -10.23 -9.15
CA HIS A 118 -5.09 -8.91 -8.54
C HIS A 118 -5.00 -9.02 -7.03
N GLY A 119 -3.92 -8.49 -6.47
CA GLY A 119 -3.75 -8.40 -5.05
C GLY A 119 -3.87 -6.95 -4.56
N PHE A 120 -4.93 -6.27 -4.95
CA PHE A 120 -5.17 -4.91 -4.48
C PHE A 120 -5.61 -4.95 -3.03
N PHE A 121 -4.91 -4.20 -2.19
CA PHE A 121 -5.16 -4.20 -0.76
C PHE A 121 -5.27 -2.75 -0.28
N ASP A 122 -6.47 -2.38 0.15
CA ASP A 122 -6.75 -1.04 0.66
C ASP A 122 -7.23 -1.16 2.10
N ILE A 123 -6.36 -0.87 3.06
CA ILE A 123 -6.71 -0.96 4.46
C ILE A 123 -7.38 0.31 4.99
N THR A 124 -7.61 1.30 4.16
CA THR A 124 -8.38 2.47 4.58
C THR A 124 -9.86 2.18 4.69
N SER A 125 -10.32 1.06 4.15
CA SER A 125 -11.74 0.68 4.13
C SER A 125 -12.22 -0.04 5.39
N TYR A 126 -11.43 -0.14 6.40
CA TYR A 126 -11.84 -0.76 7.67
C TYR A 126 -12.99 -0.03 8.30
#